data_d919a1f1dc6f95131fc186378c1a94cb
#
_entry.id   d919a1f1dc6f95131fc186378c1a94cb
#
_cell.length_a   1.000
_cell.length_b   1.000
_cell.length_c   1.000
_cell.angle_alpha   90.00
_cell.angle_beta   90.00
_cell.angle_gamma   90.00
#
_symmetry.space_group_name_H-M   'P 1'
#
loop_
_entity.id
_entity.type
_entity.pdbx_description
1 polymer ?
#
loop_
_entity_poly.entity_id
_entity_poly.type
_entity_poly.pdbx_seq_one_letter_code
_entity_poly.pdbx_strand_id
1 'polypeptide(L)'
;MDASVIARGLRKSYGARVAVDGIDLVVRHGECFGFLGPNGAGKTTTMRMLACLSSRDAGDLSVLGMDPDRDARALKARLGVVPQEINLDLELTVLENMLVYARYFGIRRADAIPRSRALLEFVELETREGDTVDRLSGGMQRRLQIARALVNDPDMILLDEPTTGLDPQARHLVWERLRALRTAGTSVIITTHYMDEAERLCDRLVVIDHGRVIREGSPQALVEAEVGRAAIEVRISPTDAGRVAAALGGRHVITGESLVVFGDDAVHLARAAEAVGVPSDDITTRRTTLEDLFISATGHALRDDQER
;
A
#
# COMPACT_ATOMS: atom_id res chain seq x y z
N MET A 1 -6.64 24.18 2.00
CA MET A 1 -6.74 22.71 1.88
C MET A 1 -6.12 22.13 3.12
N ASP A 2 -6.88 21.35 3.85
CA ASP A 2 -6.40 20.76 5.11
C ASP A 2 -5.54 19.53 4.74
N ALA A 3 -4.21 19.71 4.79
CA ALA A 3 -3.26 18.65 4.42
C ALA A 3 -2.69 18.02 5.68
N SER A 4 -2.74 16.69 5.74
CA SER A 4 -2.14 15.90 6.82
C SER A 4 -0.63 15.75 6.66
N VAL A 5 -0.14 15.71 5.41
CA VAL A 5 1.30 15.68 5.11
C VAL A 5 1.60 16.64 3.97
N ILE A 6 2.69 17.38 4.11
CA ILE A 6 3.29 18.19 3.04
C ILE A 6 4.79 17.89 3.03
N ALA A 7 5.30 17.38 1.91
CA ALA A 7 6.72 17.23 1.65
C ALA A 7 7.12 18.03 0.41
N ARG A 8 8.28 18.69 0.45
CA ARG A 8 8.84 19.45 -0.66
C ARG A 8 10.35 19.19 -0.76
N GLY A 9 10.78 18.66 -1.90
CA GLY A 9 12.18 18.35 -2.17
C GLY A 9 12.80 17.41 -1.14
N LEU A 10 12.00 16.48 -0.56
CA LEU A 10 12.43 15.62 0.52
C LEU A 10 13.56 14.70 0.08
N ARG A 11 14.67 14.69 0.85
CA ARG A 11 15.86 13.89 0.54
C ARG A 11 16.35 13.10 1.74
N LYS A 12 16.84 11.87 1.45
CA LYS A 12 17.49 10.99 2.42
C LYS A 12 18.52 10.10 1.76
N SER A 13 19.71 10.05 2.35
CA SER A 13 20.81 9.19 1.91
C SER A 13 21.35 8.36 3.08
N TYR A 14 21.85 7.19 2.80
CA TYR A 14 22.57 6.32 3.72
C TYR A 14 23.94 6.01 3.10
N GLY A 15 24.97 6.72 3.59
CA GLY A 15 26.30 6.69 2.96
C GLY A 15 26.24 7.18 1.51
N ALA A 16 26.71 6.38 0.56
CA ALA A 16 26.68 6.71 -0.87
C ALA A 16 25.32 6.44 -1.55
N ARG A 17 24.38 5.74 -0.86
CA ARG A 17 23.08 5.39 -1.44
C ARG A 17 22.06 6.48 -1.16
N VAL A 18 21.54 7.10 -2.22
CA VAL A 18 20.39 7.99 -2.16
C VAL A 18 19.13 7.12 -2.10
N ALA A 19 18.40 7.18 -0.97
CA ALA A 19 17.17 6.40 -0.77
C ALA A 19 15.92 7.20 -1.12
N VAL A 20 15.96 8.53 -0.93
CA VAL A 20 14.87 9.46 -1.30
C VAL A 20 15.54 10.67 -1.96
N ASP A 21 15.11 11.02 -3.17
CA ASP A 21 15.74 12.02 -4.02
C ASP A 21 14.74 13.05 -4.54
N GLY A 22 14.38 13.98 -3.67
CA GLY A 22 13.56 15.14 -4.04
C GLY A 22 12.07 14.80 -4.17
N ILE A 23 11.49 14.09 -3.21
CA ILE A 23 10.06 13.78 -3.20
C ILE A 23 9.25 15.02 -2.82
N ASP A 24 8.29 15.36 -3.69
CA ASP A 24 7.20 16.30 -3.43
C ASP A 24 5.90 15.52 -3.31
N LEU A 25 5.13 15.74 -2.25
CA LEU A 25 3.81 15.14 -2.08
C LEU A 25 2.92 15.92 -1.11
N VAL A 26 1.62 15.76 -1.28
CA VAL A 26 0.59 16.29 -0.37
C VAL A 26 -0.42 15.19 -0.07
N VAL A 27 -0.57 14.84 1.21
CA VAL A 27 -1.62 13.93 1.70
C VAL A 27 -2.72 14.76 2.33
N ARG A 28 -3.97 14.54 1.94
CA ARG A 28 -5.14 15.24 2.47
C ARG A 28 -5.57 14.62 3.80
N HIS A 29 -6.29 15.40 4.61
CA HIS A 29 -6.84 14.86 5.84
C HIS A 29 -7.91 13.80 5.55
N GLY A 30 -7.88 12.69 6.29
CA GLY A 30 -8.85 11.60 6.17
C GLY A 30 -8.75 10.75 4.89
N GLU A 31 -7.74 10.96 4.01
CA GLU A 31 -7.54 10.09 2.86
C GLU A 31 -6.70 8.85 3.20
N CYS A 32 -6.90 7.81 2.42
CA CYS A 32 -5.96 6.67 2.34
C CYS A 32 -4.99 6.94 1.19
N PHE A 33 -3.72 7.17 1.54
CA PHE A 33 -2.66 7.51 0.59
C PHE A 33 -1.64 6.38 0.48
N GLY A 34 -1.32 5.94 -0.74
CA GLY A 34 -0.43 4.83 -1.02
C GLY A 34 0.95 5.26 -1.54
N PHE A 35 1.99 4.55 -1.08
CA PHE A 35 3.30 4.52 -1.73
C PHE A 35 3.44 3.18 -2.43
N LEU A 36 3.35 3.16 -3.76
CA LEU A 36 3.48 1.97 -4.59
C LEU A 36 4.85 1.93 -5.27
N GLY A 37 5.50 0.78 -5.30
CA GLY A 37 6.78 0.63 -6.01
C GLY A 37 7.55 -0.61 -5.57
N PRO A 38 8.64 -0.95 -6.29
CA PRO A 38 9.45 -2.12 -6.00
C PRO A 38 10.20 -2.01 -4.67
N ASN A 39 10.81 -3.13 -4.24
CA ASN A 39 11.67 -3.15 -3.07
C ASN A 39 12.88 -2.24 -3.31
N GLY A 40 13.23 -1.44 -2.30
CA GLY A 40 14.33 -0.48 -2.40
C GLY A 40 13.99 0.85 -3.10
N ALA A 41 12.74 1.07 -3.54
CA ALA A 41 12.32 2.32 -4.19
C ALA A 41 12.31 3.56 -3.27
N GLY A 42 12.45 3.40 -1.95
CA GLY A 42 12.44 4.50 -0.97
C GLY A 42 11.18 4.60 -0.12
N LYS A 43 10.18 3.70 -0.29
CA LYS A 43 8.90 3.69 0.43
C LYS A 43 9.09 3.67 1.96
N THR A 44 9.75 2.64 2.48
CA THR A 44 10.04 2.50 3.93
C THR A 44 10.85 3.66 4.48
N THR A 45 11.82 4.18 3.71
CA THR A 45 12.61 5.35 4.14
C THR A 45 11.74 6.59 4.28
N THR A 46 10.85 6.85 3.32
CA THR A 46 9.88 7.94 3.39
C THR A 46 8.96 7.75 4.59
N MET A 47 8.40 6.55 4.77
CA MET A 47 7.55 6.21 5.90
C MET A 47 8.26 6.46 7.25
N ARG A 48 9.56 6.10 7.38
CA ARG A 48 10.34 6.34 8.60
C ARG A 48 10.56 7.81 8.90
N MET A 49 10.67 8.67 7.88
CA MET A 49 10.74 10.13 8.09
C MET A 49 9.39 10.67 8.56
N LEU A 50 8.27 10.24 7.98
CA LEU A 50 6.93 10.60 8.44
C LEU A 50 6.67 10.17 9.90
N ALA A 51 7.18 9.00 10.29
CA ALA A 51 7.04 8.42 11.63
C ALA A 51 8.01 8.99 12.69
N CYS A 52 8.81 9.98 12.36
CA CYS A 52 9.90 10.51 13.22
C CYS A 52 10.92 9.43 13.64
N LEU A 53 11.18 8.44 12.79
CA LEU A 53 12.15 7.35 13.02
C LEU A 53 13.46 7.58 12.25
N SER A 54 13.48 8.53 11.34
CA SER A 54 14.67 8.95 10.59
C SER A 54 14.56 10.44 10.28
N SER A 55 15.64 11.19 10.48
CA SER A 55 15.72 12.59 10.04
C SER A 55 15.88 12.66 8.52
N ARG A 56 15.38 13.72 7.90
CA ARG A 56 15.67 14.07 6.53
C ARG A 56 17.06 14.70 6.40
N ASP A 57 17.66 14.60 5.21
CA ASP A 57 18.93 15.29 4.92
C ASP A 57 18.69 16.65 4.27
N ALA A 58 17.58 16.82 3.51
CA ALA A 58 17.18 18.08 2.91
C ALA A 58 15.66 18.09 2.60
N GLY A 59 15.16 19.26 2.24
CA GLY A 59 13.76 19.50 1.92
C GLY A 59 12.91 19.85 3.15
N ASP A 60 11.65 20.15 2.90
CA ASP A 60 10.67 20.47 3.94
C ASP A 60 9.72 19.30 4.16
N LEU A 61 9.37 19.03 5.41
CA LEU A 61 8.41 18.01 5.79
C LEU A 61 7.54 18.50 6.94
N SER A 62 6.24 18.49 6.73
CA SER A 62 5.22 18.74 7.77
C SER A 62 4.26 17.57 7.81
N VAL A 63 4.02 17.03 9.00
CA VAL A 63 3.06 15.95 9.30
C VAL A 63 2.11 16.46 10.39
N LEU A 64 0.80 16.45 10.12
CA LEU A 64 -0.21 17.01 11.02
C LEU A 64 0.10 18.46 11.47
N GLY A 65 0.71 19.26 10.58
CA GLY A 65 1.14 20.64 10.85
C GLY A 65 2.42 20.78 11.67
N MET A 66 3.11 19.69 11.99
CA MET A 66 4.33 19.65 12.82
C MET A 66 5.53 19.19 11.99
N ASP A 67 6.73 19.62 12.38
CA ASP A 67 7.99 19.17 11.79
C ASP A 67 8.48 17.89 12.51
N PRO A 68 8.59 16.72 11.80
CA PRO A 68 8.98 15.46 12.42
C PRO A 68 10.35 15.47 13.11
N ASP A 69 11.28 16.32 12.68
CA ASP A 69 12.62 16.39 13.28
C ASP A 69 12.64 17.28 14.54
N ARG A 70 11.72 18.24 14.66
CA ARG A 70 11.63 19.20 15.77
C ARG A 70 10.58 18.80 16.80
N ASP A 71 9.43 18.33 16.33
CA ASP A 71 8.24 18.12 17.14
C ASP A 71 7.96 16.62 17.39
N ALA A 72 8.99 15.77 17.24
CA ALA A 72 8.86 14.30 17.22
C ALA A 72 8.02 13.73 18.38
N ARG A 73 8.16 14.29 19.61
CA ARG A 73 7.42 13.80 20.78
C ARG A 73 5.91 14.08 20.67
N ALA A 74 5.57 15.32 20.29
CA ALA A 74 4.17 15.72 20.12
C ALA A 74 3.53 14.99 18.94
N LEU A 75 4.26 14.85 17.85
CA LEU A 75 3.77 14.16 16.64
C LEU A 75 3.55 12.67 16.90
N LYS A 76 4.50 11.97 17.53
CA LYS A 76 4.37 10.55 17.88
C LYS A 76 3.14 10.25 18.75
N ALA A 77 2.70 11.19 19.58
CA ALA A 77 1.49 11.03 20.39
C ALA A 77 0.20 10.99 19.54
N ARG A 78 0.26 11.50 18.31
CA ARG A 78 -0.86 11.58 17.36
C ARG A 78 -0.74 10.59 16.18
N LEU A 79 0.32 9.77 16.17
CA LEU A 79 0.57 8.78 15.14
C LEU A 79 0.36 7.37 15.66
N GLY A 80 -0.22 6.51 14.83
CA GLY A 80 -0.12 5.07 14.93
C GLY A 80 0.89 4.56 13.91
N VAL A 81 1.81 3.69 14.30
CA VAL A 81 2.84 3.16 13.38
C VAL A 81 2.83 1.64 13.42
N VAL A 82 2.67 1.04 12.25
CA VAL A 82 2.71 -0.41 12.02
C VAL A 82 3.88 -0.71 11.09
N PRO A 83 5.05 -1.09 11.62
CA PRO A 83 6.21 -1.43 10.79
C PRO A 83 5.99 -2.74 10.04
N GLN A 84 6.81 -3.00 9.03
CA GLN A 84 6.75 -4.23 8.24
C GLN A 84 6.98 -5.47 9.10
N GLU A 85 7.99 -5.43 9.97
CA GLU A 85 8.29 -6.53 10.89
C GLU A 85 7.33 -6.55 12.09
N ILE A 86 7.03 -7.74 12.58
CA ILE A 86 6.28 -7.92 13.82
C ILE A 86 7.16 -7.51 14.99
N ASN A 87 6.73 -6.51 15.74
CA ASN A 87 7.44 -5.96 16.90
C ASN A 87 6.62 -6.10 18.19
N LEU A 88 5.84 -7.17 18.30
CA LEU A 88 5.10 -7.55 19.50
C LEU A 88 6.03 -8.26 20.49
N ASP A 89 5.72 -8.13 21.78
CA ASP A 89 6.38 -8.91 22.83
C ASP A 89 5.73 -10.31 22.87
N LEU A 90 6.50 -11.32 22.48
CA LEU A 90 5.97 -12.68 22.29
C LEU A 90 5.64 -13.37 23.62
N GLU A 91 6.29 -12.96 24.73
CA GLU A 91 6.09 -13.55 26.06
C GLU A 91 4.86 -12.97 26.78
N LEU A 92 4.41 -11.79 26.37
CA LEU A 92 3.23 -11.15 26.93
C LEU A 92 1.95 -11.69 26.29
N THR A 93 0.86 -11.62 27.04
CA THR A 93 -0.47 -11.86 26.49
C THR A 93 -0.89 -10.76 25.50
N VAL A 94 -1.89 -11.05 24.69
CA VAL A 94 -2.50 -10.10 23.75
C VAL A 94 -2.91 -8.81 24.48
N LEU A 95 -3.62 -8.92 25.60
CA LEU A 95 -4.04 -7.75 26.36
C LEU A 95 -2.85 -7.02 27.01
N GLU A 96 -1.85 -7.75 27.53
CA GLU A 96 -0.66 -7.13 28.14
C GLU A 96 0.14 -6.33 27.11
N ASN A 97 0.30 -6.82 25.88
CA ASN A 97 0.92 -6.05 24.78
C ASN A 97 0.22 -4.69 24.57
N MET A 98 -1.11 -4.69 24.58
CA MET A 98 -1.90 -3.46 24.44
C MET A 98 -1.67 -2.52 25.62
N LEU A 99 -1.69 -3.04 26.85
CA LEU A 99 -1.57 -2.24 28.07
C LEU A 99 -0.15 -1.66 28.25
N VAL A 100 0.89 -2.42 27.93
CA VAL A 100 2.28 -1.92 27.93
C VAL A 100 2.42 -0.77 26.95
N TYR A 101 1.87 -0.92 25.73
CA TYR A 101 1.93 0.13 24.73
C TYR A 101 1.14 1.39 25.14
N ALA A 102 -0.06 1.22 25.70
CA ALA A 102 -0.86 2.31 26.24
C ALA A 102 -0.10 3.14 27.30
N ARG A 103 0.73 2.46 28.11
CA ARG A 103 1.56 3.12 29.15
C ARG A 103 2.60 4.07 28.55
N TYR A 104 3.17 3.79 27.36
CA TYR A 104 4.10 4.70 26.68
C TYR A 104 3.44 6.04 26.33
N PHE A 105 2.13 6.04 26.12
CA PHE A 105 1.33 7.26 25.87
C PHE A 105 0.76 7.89 27.15
N GLY A 106 1.12 7.37 28.33
CA GLY A 106 0.64 7.89 29.61
C GLY A 106 -0.84 7.56 29.90
N ILE A 107 -1.44 6.62 29.18
CA ILE A 107 -2.85 6.22 29.37
C ILE A 107 -2.93 5.39 30.67
N ARG A 108 -3.78 5.82 31.59
CA ARG A 108 -3.98 5.12 32.87
C ARG A 108 -4.58 3.74 32.61
N ARG A 109 -4.17 2.74 33.42
CA ARG A 109 -4.62 1.35 33.25
C ARG A 109 -6.15 1.22 33.25
N ALA A 110 -6.85 2.01 34.06
CA ALA A 110 -8.31 2.01 34.13
C ALA A 110 -8.96 2.42 32.78
N ASP A 111 -8.32 3.34 32.03
CA ASP A 111 -8.79 3.83 30.75
C ASP A 111 -8.27 2.93 29.58
N ALA A 112 -7.07 2.35 29.78
CA ALA A 112 -6.43 1.48 28.78
C ALA A 112 -7.16 0.13 28.60
N ILE A 113 -7.65 -0.49 29.68
CA ILE A 113 -8.32 -1.81 29.61
C ILE A 113 -9.55 -1.78 28.71
N PRO A 114 -10.57 -0.93 28.95
CA PRO A 114 -11.76 -0.90 28.09
C PRO A 114 -11.43 -0.52 26.66
N ARG A 115 -10.49 0.43 26.43
CA ARG A 115 -10.04 0.81 25.11
C ARG A 115 -9.35 -0.35 24.38
N SER A 116 -8.45 -1.07 25.07
CA SER A 116 -7.77 -2.23 24.48
C SER A 116 -8.75 -3.32 24.09
N ARG A 117 -9.75 -3.62 24.93
CA ARG A 117 -10.78 -4.63 24.61
C ARG A 117 -11.61 -4.23 23.39
N ALA A 118 -12.03 -2.98 23.29
CA ALA A 118 -12.74 -2.48 22.12
C ALA A 118 -11.88 -2.58 20.83
N LEU A 119 -10.58 -2.31 20.93
CA LEU A 119 -9.66 -2.48 19.80
C LEU A 119 -9.41 -3.95 19.45
N LEU A 120 -9.36 -4.85 20.44
CA LEU A 120 -9.26 -6.29 20.19
C LEU A 120 -10.53 -6.84 19.53
N GLU A 121 -11.72 -6.38 19.93
CA GLU A 121 -12.98 -6.66 19.26
C GLU A 121 -12.97 -6.13 17.80
N PHE A 122 -12.51 -4.89 17.61
CA PHE A 122 -12.37 -4.29 16.27
C PHE A 122 -11.51 -5.12 15.32
N VAL A 123 -10.49 -5.85 15.83
CA VAL A 123 -9.62 -6.71 15.02
C VAL A 123 -9.92 -8.20 15.16
N GLU A 124 -11.04 -8.59 15.79
CA GLU A 124 -11.49 -9.98 16.02
C GLU A 124 -10.46 -10.83 16.80
N LEU A 125 -9.96 -10.28 17.89
CA LEU A 125 -9.05 -10.93 18.82
C LEU A 125 -9.57 -10.93 20.28
N GLU A 126 -10.84 -10.57 20.51
CA GLU A 126 -11.45 -10.45 21.86
C GLU A 126 -11.41 -11.77 22.62
N THR A 127 -11.57 -12.91 21.93
CA THR A 127 -11.52 -14.25 22.55
C THR A 127 -10.12 -14.74 22.86
N ARG A 128 -9.09 -13.98 22.43
CA ARG A 128 -7.67 -14.30 22.57
C ARG A 128 -6.93 -13.40 23.54
N GLU A 129 -7.62 -12.53 24.31
CA GLU A 129 -6.97 -11.51 25.15
C GLU A 129 -5.99 -12.11 26.18
N GLY A 130 -6.23 -13.36 26.64
CA GLY A 130 -5.39 -14.09 27.58
C GLY A 130 -4.32 -15.00 26.96
N ASP A 131 -4.33 -15.19 25.64
CA ASP A 131 -3.32 -16.00 24.95
C ASP A 131 -2.00 -15.22 24.85
N THR A 132 -0.86 -15.91 24.95
CA THR A 132 0.44 -15.32 24.64
C THR A 132 0.61 -15.12 23.14
N VAL A 133 1.36 -14.09 22.74
CA VAL A 133 1.47 -13.69 21.34
C VAL A 133 2.16 -14.75 20.48
N ASP A 134 3.06 -15.55 21.03
CA ASP A 134 3.72 -16.67 20.36
C ASP A 134 2.74 -17.76 19.85
N ARG A 135 1.53 -17.85 20.46
CA ARG A 135 0.47 -18.78 20.05
C ARG A 135 -0.41 -18.26 18.91
N LEU A 136 -0.25 -17.00 18.53
CA LEU A 136 -1.04 -16.39 17.45
C LEU A 136 -0.43 -16.74 16.07
N SER A 137 -1.29 -16.94 15.07
CA SER A 137 -0.85 -16.98 13.69
C SER A 137 -0.28 -15.63 13.23
N GLY A 138 0.54 -15.61 12.18
CA GLY A 138 1.10 -14.36 11.64
C GLY A 138 0.03 -13.31 11.31
N GLY A 139 -1.10 -13.73 10.75
CA GLY A 139 -2.24 -12.84 10.49
C GLY A 139 -2.86 -12.28 11.76
N MET A 140 -2.97 -13.09 12.83
CA MET A 140 -3.45 -12.61 14.15
C MET A 140 -2.46 -11.64 14.78
N GLN A 141 -1.15 -11.93 14.70
CA GLN A 141 -0.11 -11.02 15.18
C GLN A 141 -0.16 -9.67 14.44
N ARG A 142 -0.36 -9.69 13.11
CA ARG A 142 -0.50 -8.45 12.32
C ARG A 142 -1.72 -7.65 12.74
N ARG A 143 -2.85 -8.29 12.96
CA ARG A 143 -4.07 -7.65 13.47
C ARG A 143 -3.86 -7.04 14.85
N LEU A 144 -3.18 -7.74 15.75
CA LEU A 144 -2.81 -7.21 17.07
C LEU A 144 -1.89 -5.99 16.95
N GLN A 145 -0.93 -6.02 16.03
CA GLN A 145 -0.02 -4.90 15.78
C GLN A 145 -0.80 -3.65 15.30
N ILE A 146 -1.80 -3.83 14.45
CA ILE A 146 -2.71 -2.75 14.03
C ILE A 146 -3.52 -2.23 15.22
N ALA A 147 -4.16 -3.11 16.00
CA ALA A 147 -4.91 -2.70 17.19
C ALA A 147 -4.05 -1.92 18.18
N ARG A 148 -2.81 -2.39 18.41
CA ARG A 148 -1.84 -1.72 19.28
C ARG A 148 -1.49 -0.32 18.80
N ALA A 149 -1.34 -0.13 17.48
CA ALA A 149 -1.04 1.17 16.90
C ALA A 149 -2.20 2.18 17.01
N LEU A 150 -3.40 1.72 17.36
CA LEU A 150 -4.60 2.55 17.56
C LEU A 150 -4.86 2.93 19.02
N VAL A 151 -4.07 2.40 19.96
CA VAL A 151 -4.35 2.55 21.40
C VAL A 151 -4.33 4.00 21.90
N ASN A 152 -3.52 4.86 21.24
CA ASN A 152 -3.42 6.29 21.53
C ASN A 152 -4.45 7.16 20.80
N ASP A 153 -5.40 6.58 20.06
CA ASP A 153 -6.40 7.28 19.26
C ASP A 153 -5.76 8.25 18.25
N PRO A 154 -4.98 7.73 17.30
CA PRO A 154 -4.16 8.56 16.43
C PRO A 154 -4.98 9.28 15.35
N ASP A 155 -4.57 10.51 15.00
CA ASP A 155 -5.11 11.24 13.85
C ASP A 155 -4.66 10.64 12.51
N MET A 156 -3.53 9.92 12.51
CA MET A 156 -2.97 9.28 11.34
C MET A 156 -2.33 7.93 11.69
N ILE A 157 -2.56 6.94 10.84
CA ILE A 157 -1.87 5.64 10.92
C ILE A 157 -0.96 5.43 9.71
N LEU A 158 0.27 5.01 10.01
CA LEU A 158 1.32 4.70 9.03
C LEU A 158 1.54 3.19 9.03
N LEU A 159 1.35 2.54 7.89
CA LEU A 159 1.49 1.08 7.76
C LEU A 159 2.50 0.74 6.66
N ASP A 160 3.58 0.08 7.07
CA ASP A 160 4.60 -0.37 6.13
C ASP A 160 4.31 -1.83 5.73
N GLU A 161 3.88 -2.02 4.47
CA GLU A 161 3.51 -3.31 3.88
C GLU A 161 2.56 -4.14 4.77
N PRO A 162 1.34 -3.65 5.07
CA PRO A 162 0.49 -4.21 6.13
C PRO A 162 0.01 -5.63 5.87
N THR A 163 0.01 -6.12 4.64
CA THR A 163 -0.56 -7.43 4.29
C THR A 163 0.47 -8.42 3.74
N THR A 164 1.75 -8.06 3.75
CA THR A 164 2.82 -8.96 3.29
C THR A 164 2.87 -10.23 4.14
N GLY A 165 2.89 -11.38 3.47
CA GLY A 165 2.93 -12.69 4.12
C GLY A 165 1.61 -13.17 4.73
N LEU A 166 0.50 -12.44 4.53
CA LEU A 166 -0.82 -12.86 4.97
C LEU A 166 -1.52 -13.72 3.92
N ASP A 167 -2.28 -14.69 4.40
CA ASP A 167 -3.23 -15.42 3.56
C ASP A 167 -4.35 -14.49 3.05
N PRO A 168 -5.09 -14.85 1.97
CA PRO A 168 -6.10 -13.99 1.37
C PRO A 168 -7.21 -13.57 2.34
N GLN A 169 -7.61 -14.42 3.28
CA GLN A 169 -8.67 -14.12 4.24
C GLN A 169 -8.20 -13.07 5.26
N ALA A 170 -7.00 -13.26 5.84
CA ALA A 170 -6.40 -12.31 6.76
C ALA A 170 -6.16 -10.94 6.09
N ARG A 171 -5.73 -10.93 4.82
CA ARG A 171 -5.55 -9.72 4.01
C ARG A 171 -6.86 -8.95 3.86
N HIS A 172 -7.96 -9.61 3.48
CA HIS A 172 -9.26 -8.96 3.34
C HIS A 172 -9.75 -8.32 4.64
N LEU A 173 -9.56 -9.01 5.76
CA LEU A 173 -9.93 -8.48 7.07
C LEU A 173 -9.14 -7.22 7.41
N VAL A 174 -7.82 -7.21 7.18
CA VAL A 174 -7.00 -6.00 7.36
C VAL A 174 -7.52 -4.85 6.49
N TRP A 175 -7.84 -5.10 5.22
CA TRP A 175 -8.39 -4.07 4.33
C TRP A 175 -9.72 -3.51 4.83
N GLU A 176 -10.61 -4.35 5.34
CA GLU A 176 -11.88 -3.89 5.93
C GLU A 176 -11.65 -2.96 7.12
N ARG A 177 -10.72 -3.33 8.01
CA ARG A 177 -10.37 -2.50 9.17
C ARG A 177 -9.76 -1.16 8.79
N LEU A 178 -8.86 -1.14 7.80
CA LEU A 178 -8.28 0.11 7.30
C LEU A 178 -9.33 1.03 6.65
N ARG A 179 -10.29 0.46 5.90
CA ARG A 179 -11.42 1.23 5.36
C ARG A 179 -12.30 1.81 6.47
N ALA A 180 -12.57 1.03 7.53
CA ALA A 180 -13.35 1.50 8.67
C ALA A 180 -12.66 2.68 9.36
N LEU A 181 -11.35 2.63 9.59
CA LEU A 181 -10.56 3.73 10.15
C LEU A 181 -10.64 5.00 9.29
N ARG A 182 -10.46 4.84 7.97
CA ARG A 182 -10.60 5.95 7.03
C ARG A 182 -12.00 6.57 7.08
N THR A 183 -13.05 5.74 7.11
CA THR A 183 -14.45 6.21 7.20
C THR A 183 -14.71 6.96 8.51
N ALA A 184 -14.02 6.59 9.58
CA ALA A 184 -14.04 7.30 10.86
C ALA A 184 -13.24 8.62 10.86
N GLY A 185 -12.54 8.97 9.75
CA GLY A 185 -11.79 10.21 9.60
C GLY A 185 -10.30 10.13 9.88
N THR A 186 -9.78 8.95 10.25
CA THR A 186 -8.33 8.75 10.44
C THR A 186 -7.62 8.78 9.08
N SER A 187 -6.57 9.58 8.96
CA SER A 187 -5.71 9.54 7.77
C SER A 187 -4.90 8.25 7.75
N VAL A 188 -4.89 7.56 6.62
CA VAL A 188 -4.19 6.27 6.46
C VAL A 188 -3.10 6.43 5.42
N ILE A 189 -1.86 6.09 5.77
CA ILE A 189 -0.75 6.04 4.81
C ILE A 189 -0.23 4.62 4.77
N ILE A 190 -0.17 4.03 3.58
CA ILE A 190 0.34 2.67 3.38
C ILE A 190 1.52 2.66 2.41
N THR A 191 2.48 1.79 2.65
CA THR A 191 3.40 1.35 1.60
C THR A 191 2.98 -0.03 1.13
N THR A 192 3.10 -0.29 -0.14
CA THR A 192 2.83 -1.61 -0.69
C THR A 192 3.58 -1.82 -2.00
N HIS A 193 3.83 -3.06 -2.33
CA HIS A 193 4.22 -3.53 -3.66
C HIS A 193 3.07 -4.33 -4.33
N TYR A 194 1.97 -4.58 -3.60
CA TYR A 194 0.77 -5.23 -4.12
C TYR A 194 -0.17 -4.22 -4.75
N MET A 195 -0.42 -4.38 -6.03
CA MET A 195 -1.24 -3.44 -6.82
C MET A 195 -2.71 -3.56 -6.48
N ASP A 196 -3.21 -4.76 -6.20
CA ASP A 196 -4.57 -5.02 -5.76
C ASP A 196 -4.88 -4.35 -4.40
N GLU A 197 -3.89 -4.29 -3.48
CA GLU A 197 -4.02 -3.55 -2.23
C GLU A 197 -4.13 -2.04 -2.48
N ALA A 198 -3.25 -1.50 -3.33
CA ALA A 198 -3.27 -0.08 -3.69
C ALA A 198 -4.59 0.32 -4.35
N GLU A 199 -5.10 -0.48 -5.29
CA GLU A 199 -6.39 -0.24 -5.96
C GLU A 199 -7.58 -0.25 -5.01
N ARG A 200 -7.57 -1.16 -4.04
CA ARG A 200 -8.71 -1.37 -3.14
C ARG A 200 -8.75 -0.39 -1.98
N LEU A 201 -7.61 0.10 -1.52
CA LEU A 201 -7.52 0.92 -0.31
C LEU A 201 -7.28 2.39 -0.59
N CYS A 202 -6.45 2.72 -1.58
CA CYS A 202 -5.97 4.09 -1.75
C CYS A 202 -6.96 4.96 -2.53
N ASP A 203 -7.21 6.15 -2.00
CA ASP A 203 -7.87 7.24 -2.74
C ASP A 203 -6.94 7.84 -3.77
N ARG A 204 -5.68 8.02 -3.36
CA ARG A 204 -4.58 8.49 -4.19
C ARG A 204 -3.32 7.74 -3.80
N LEU A 205 -2.41 7.64 -4.75
CA LEU A 205 -1.11 7.06 -4.52
C LEU A 205 -0.03 7.78 -5.32
N VAL A 206 1.20 7.58 -4.89
CA VAL A 206 2.39 7.87 -5.69
C VAL A 206 3.05 6.54 -6.08
N VAL A 207 3.47 6.47 -7.33
CA VAL A 207 4.38 5.43 -7.80
C VAL A 207 5.79 5.94 -7.58
N ILE A 208 6.57 5.20 -6.78
CA ILE A 208 7.97 5.56 -6.46
C ILE A 208 8.90 4.54 -7.08
N ASP A 209 9.95 5.04 -7.73
CA ASP A 209 11.08 4.25 -8.18
C ASP A 209 12.37 5.04 -8.00
N HIS A 210 13.46 4.35 -7.60
CA HIS A 210 14.77 4.95 -7.35
C HIS A 210 14.73 6.23 -6.49
N GLY A 211 13.87 6.28 -5.48
CA GLY A 211 13.72 7.41 -4.55
C GLY A 211 12.98 8.62 -5.11
N ARG A 212 12.36 8.51 -6.28
CA ARG A 212 11.62 9.61 -6.94
C ARG A 212 10.16 9.23 -7.19
N VAL A 213 9.29 10.23 -7.15
CA VAL A 213 7.90 10.07 -7.60
C VAL A 213 7.86 10.05 -9.12
N ILE A 214 7.35 8.96 -9.70
CA ILE A 214 7.19 8.80 -11.14
C ILE A 214 5.81 9.24 -11.58
N ARG A 215 4.77 8.89 -10.80
CA ARG A 215 3.37 9.22 -11.06
C ARG A 215 2.65 9.49 -9.76
N GLU A 216 1.59 10.31 -9.83
CA GLU A 216 0.69 10.58 -8.70
C GLU A 216 -0.74 10.69 -9.24
N GLY A 217 -1.68 10.07 -8.53
CA GLY A 217 -3.10 10.14 -8.88
C GLY A 217 -3.94 9.12 -8.12
N SER A 218 -5.24 9.08 -8.42
CA SER A 218 -6.06 7.94 -8.00
C SER A 218 -5.66 6.71 -8.82
N PRO A 219 -5.76 5.48 -8.25
CA PRO A 219 -5.47 4.25 -8.98
C PRO A 219 -6.13 4.22 -10.36
N GLN A 220 -7.43 4.49 -10.41
CA GLN A 220 -8.19 4.49 -11.64
C GLN A 220 -7.70 5.54 -12.66
N ALA A 221 -7.41 6.77 -12.22
CA ALA A 221 -6.95 7.83 -13.12
C ALA A 221 -5.57 7.51 -13.71
N LEU A 222 -4.68 6.89 -12.92
CA LEU A 222 -3.36 6.47 -13.38
C LEU A 222 -3.47 5.36 -14.45
N VAL A 223 -4.32 4.37 -14.21
CA VAL A 223 -4.57 3.28 -15.16
C VAL A 223 -5.18 3.81 -16.45
N GLU A 224 -6.25 4.60 -16.37
CA GLU A 224 -6.94 5.15 -17.54
C GLU A 224 -6.01 6.02 -18.41
N ALA A 225 -5.15 6.82 -17.78
CA ALA A 225 -4.22 7.69 -18.50
C ALA A 225 -3.13 6.93 -19.27
N GLU A 226 -2.68 5.79 -18.75
CA GLU A 226 -1.55 5.05 -19.33
C GLU A 226 -1.98 3.90 -20.23
N VAL A 227 -2.99 3.13 -19.89
CA VAL A 227 -3.38 1.91 -20.60
C VAL A 227 -4.86 1.90 -21.05
N GLY A 228 -5.63 2.95 -20.75
CA GLY A 228 -7.06 2.99 -21.07
C GLY A 228 -7.91 2.24 -20.06
N ARG A 229 -9.21 2.03 -20.39
CA ARG A 229 -10.21 1.48 -19.46
C ARG A 229 -10.44 -0.01 -19.58
N ALA A 230 -10.00 -0.60 -20.69
CA ALA A 230 -10.30 -1.97 -21.06
C ALA A 230 -9.07 -2.67 -21.61
N ALA A 231 -9.02 -3.97 -21.40
CA ALA A 231 -8.05 -4.85 -22.01
C ALA A 231 -8.73 -6.09 -22.57
N ILE A 232 -8.17 -6.63 -23.62
CA ILE A 232 -8.39 -8.02 -24.02
C ILE A 232 -7.14 -8.82 -23.74
N GLU A 233 -7.33 -10.03 -23.24
CA GLU A 233 -6.28 -11.03 -23.11
C GLU A 233 -6.56 -12.13 -24.11
N VAL A 234 -5.60 -12.35 -25.00
CA VAL A 234 -5.69 -13.31 -26.09
C VAL A 234 -4.73 -14.45 -25.82
N ARG A 235 -5.25 -15.68 -25.73
CA ARG A 235 -4.41 -16.87 -25.69
C ARG A 235 -3.89 -17.16 -27.11
N ILE A 236 -2.57 -17.07 -27.30
CA ILE A 236 -1.98 -17.14 -28.63
C ILE A 236 -0.53 -17.65 -28.55
N SER A 237 -0.09 -18.34 -29.60
CA SER A 237 1.30 -18.76 -29.67
C SER A 237 2.26 -17.57 -29.74
N PRO A 238 3.49 -17.66 -29.20
CA PRO A 238 4.47 -16.59 -29.29
C PRO A 238 4.81 -16.19 -30.74
N THR A 239 4.68 -17.11 -31.68
CA THR A 239 4.93 -16.88 -33.10
C THR A 239 3.86 -16.03 -33.79
N ASP A 240 2.60 -16.14 -33.33
CA ASP A 240 1.47 -15.40 -33.85
C ASP A 240 1.20 -14.10 -33.12
N ALA A 241 1.62 -13.99 -31.86
CA ALA A 241 1.34 -12.84 -30.98
C ALA A 241 1.82 -11.53 -31.59
N GLY A 242 3.04 -11.49 -32.17
CA GLY A 242 3.57 -10.31 -32.87
C GLY A 242 2.76 -9.90 -34.09
N ARG A 243 2.26 -10.87 -34.88
CA ARG A 243 1.42 -10.62 -36.07
C ARG A 243 0.07 -10.02 -35.65
N VAL A 244 -0.57 -10.62 -34.62
CA VAL A 244 -1.86 -10.15 -34.14
C VAL A 244 -1.73 -8.80 -33.45
N ALA A 245 -0.71 -8.58 -32.63
CA ALA A 245 -0.43 -7.30 -32.01
C ALA A 245 -0.22 -6.17 -33.04
N ALA A 246 0.56 -6.45 -34.10
CA ALA A 246 0.77 -5.49 -35.18
C ALA A 246 -0.52 -5.16 -35.95
N ALA A 247 -1.40 -6.14 -36.16
CA ALA A 247 -2.68 -5.96 -36.82
C ALA A 247 -3.70 -5.18 -36.00
N LEU A 248 -3.72 -5.41 -34.67
CA LEU A 248 -4.59 -4.69 -33.75
C LEU A 248 -4.11 -3.26 -33.48
N GLY A 249 -2.80 -3.05 -33.54
CA GLY A 249 -2.20 -1.76 -33.18
C GLY A 249 -2.35 -1.42 -31.69
N GLY A 250 -1.98 -0.17 -31.32
CA GLY A 250 -2.14 0.31 -29.96
C GLY A 250 -1.11 -0.25 -28.99
N ARG A 251 -1.35 -0.01 -27.69
CA ARG A 251 -0.49 -0.52 -26.60
C ARG A 251 -0.79 -1.99 -26.35
N HIS A 252 0.24 -2.79 -26.25
CA HIS A 252 0.12 -4.21 -25.97
C HIS A 252 1.30 -4.75 -25.20
N VAL A 253 1.12 -5.90 -24.57
CA VAL A 253 2.18 -6.66 -23.88
C VAL A 253 2.05 -8.13 -24.29
N ILE A 254 3.18 -8.76 -24.61
CA ILE A 254 3.27 -10.18 -24.92
C ILE A 254 3.98 -10.86 -23.75
N THR A 255 3.32 -11.83 -23.12
CA THR A 255 3.88 -12.60 -22.00
C THR A 255 3.62 -14.09 -22.22
N GLY A 256 4.67 -14.84 -22.59
CA GLY A 256 4.55 -16.27 -22.87
C GLY A 256 3.54 -16.53 -24.00
N GLU A 257 2.46 -17.24 -23.68
CA GLU A 257 1.36 -17.59 -24.60
C GLU A 257 0.16 -16.64 -24.51
N SER A 258 0.35 -15.44 -23.97
CA SER A 258 -0.69 -14.43 -23.82
C SER A 258 -0.29 -13.12 -24.47
N LEU A 259 -1.21 -12.51 -25.21
CA LEU A 259 -1.15 -11.15 -25.72
C LEU A 259 -2.21 -10.31 -25.02
N VAL A 260 -1.80 -9.28 -24.30
CA VAL A 260 -2.72 -8.30 -23.70
C VAL A 260 -2.71 -7.04 -24.56
N VAL A 261 -3.88 -6.61 -25.01
CA VAL A 261 -4.06 -5.37 -25.81
C VAL A 261 -4.94 -4.41 -25.01
N PHE A 262 -4.49 -3.18 -24.89
CA PHE A 262 -5.13 -2.13 -24.08
C PHE A 262 -5.89 -1.14 -24.94
N GLY A 263 -6.97 -0.58 -24.38
CA GLY A 263 -7.78 0.46 -25.01
C GLY A 263 -8.93 0.91 -24.12
N ASP A 264 -9.89 1.60 -24.71
CA ASP A 264 -11.02 2.17 -23.94
C ASP A 264 -12.31 1.36 -24.06
N ASP A 265 -12.42 0.47 -25.06
CA ASP A 265 -13.61 -0.32 -25.33
C ASP A 265 -13.25 -1.80 -25.60
N ALA A 266 -13.57 -2.66 -24.62
CA ALA A 266 -13.30 -4.09 -24.68
C ALA A 266 -14.03 -4.78 -25.86
N VAL A 267 -15.25 -4.35 -26.17
CA VAL A 267 -16.05 -4.94 -27.26
C VAL A 267 -15.43 -4.61 -28.62
N HIS A 268 -14.96 -3.38 -28.78
CA HIS A 268 -14.25 -2.97 -30.00
C HIS A 268 -12.95 -3.76 -30.18
N LEU A 269 -12.17 -3.89 -29.11
CA LEU A 269 -10.91 -4.66 -29.12
C LEU A 269 -11.15 -6.15 -29.45
N ALA A 270 -12.17 -6.77 -28.85
CA ALA A 270 -12.50 -8.17 -29.08
C ALA A 270 -12.91 -8.41 -30.55
N ARG A 271 -13.78 -7.57 -31.09
CA ARG A 271 -14.18 -7.64 -32.51
C ARG A 271 -13.02 -7.44 -33.47
N ALA A 272 -12.10 -6.53 -33.13
CA ALA A 272 -10.90 -6.34 -33.93
C ALA A 272 -10.00 -7.59 -33.90
N ALA A 273 -9.87 -8.25 -32.73
CA ALA A 273 -9.12 -9.51 -32.63
C ALA A 273 -9.76 -10.64 -33.42
N GLU A 274 -11.08 -10.79 -33.39
CA GLU A 274 -11.82 -11.75 -34.21
C GLU A 274 -11.62 -11.50 -35.70
N ALA A 275 -11.63 -10.24 -36.14
CA ALA A 275 -11.44 -9.85 -37.55
C ALA A 275 -10.04 -10.21 -38.07
N VAL A 276 -9.03 -10.33 -37.22
CA VAL A 276 -7.67 -10.78 -37.61
C VAL A 276 -7.44 -12.27 -37.42
N GLY A 277 -8.53 -13.02 -37.11
CA GLY A 277 -8.55 -14.47 -37.07
C GLY A 277 -8.28 -15.10 -35.69
N VAL A 278 -8.44 -14.35 -34.60
CA VAL A 278 -8.40 -14.91 -33.25
C VAL A 278 -9.76 -15.53 -32.91
N PRO A 279 -9.82 -16.81 -32.48
CA PRO A 279 -11.08 -17.43 -32.05
C PRO A 279 -11.66 -16.69 -30.83
N SER A 280 -12.98 -16.51 -30.80
CA SER A 280 -13.66 -15.85 -29.67
C SER A 280 -13.40 -16.53 -28.30
N ASP A 281 -13.27 -17.86 -28.31
CA ASP A 281 -12.98 -18.65 -27.11
C ASP A 281 -11.58 -18.39 -26.52
N ASP A 282 -10.68 -17.83 -27.30
CA ASP A 282 -9.32 -17.45 -26.87
C ASP A 282 -9.23 -15.97 -26.44
N ILE A 283 -10.35 -15.24 -26.48
CA ILE A 283 -10.41 -13.81 -26.10
C ILE A 283 -11.13 -13.65 -24.76
N THR A 284 -10.43 -13.10 -23.79
CA THR A 284 -11.01 -12.69 -22.49
C THR A 284 -11.01 -11.17 -22.40
N THR A 285 -12.17 -10.58 -22.10
CA THR A 285 -12.30 -9.13 -21.89
C THR A 285 -12.27 -8.81 -20.41
N ARG A 286 -11.55 -7.76 -20.02
CA ARG A 286 -11.49 -7.30 -18.63
C ARG A 286 -11.25 -5.80 -18.52
N ARG A 287 -11.39 -5.24 -17.31
CA ARG A 287 -10.90 -3.89 -17.02
C ARG A 287 -9.39 -3.90 -16.88
N THR A 288 -8.78 -2.76 -17.18
CA THR A 288 -7.37 -2.52 -16.91
C THR A 288 -7.13 -2.30 -15.42
N THR A 289 -5.94 -2.67 -14.95
CA THR A 289 -5.51 -2.64 -13.56
C THR A 289 -4.18 -1.91 -13.41
N LEU A 290 -3.77 -1.58 -12.16
CA LEU A 290 -2.43 -1.06 -11.89
C LEU A 290 -1.32 -2.02 -12.34
N GLU A 291 -1.58 -3.33 -12.36
CA GLU A 291 -0.63 -4.31 -12.88
C GLU A 291 -0.37 -4.11 -14.37
N ASP A 292 -1.41 -3.84 -15.15
CA ASP A 292 -1.28 -3.52 -16.57
C ASP A 292 -0.45 -2.25 -16.81
N LEU A 293 -0.66 -1.24 -15.97
CA LEU A 293 0.14 -0.01 -16.01
C LEU A 293 1.62 -0.33 -15.76
N PHE A 294 1.93 -1.12 -14.73
CA PHE A 294 3.30 -1.49 -14.42
C PHE A 294 3.96 -2.32 -15.53
N ILE A 295 3.28 -3.35 -16.01
CA ILE A 295 3.77 -4.21 -17.08
C ILE A 295 3.98 -3.39 -18.36
N SER A 296 3.06 -2.48 -18.69
CA SER A 296 3.18 -1.59 -19.85
C SER A 296 4.35 -0.60 -19.72
N ALA A 297 4.64 -0.12 -18.50
CA ALA A 297 5.68 0.88 -18.26
C ALA A 297 7.09 0.28 -18.15
N THR A 298 7.21 -0.95 -17.60
CA THR A 298 8.50 -1.59 -17.29
C THR A 298 8.84 -2.76 -18.22
N GLY A 299 7.86 -3.26 -18.99
CA GLY A 299 7.99 -4.47 -19.80
C GLY A 299 8.04 -5.77 -19.01
N HIS A 300 7.94 -5.71 -17.68
CA HIS A 300 8.04 -6.86 -16.79
C HIS A 300 7.00 -6.72 -15.65
N ALA A 301 6.35 -7.84 -15.27
CA ALA A 301 5.59 -7.88 -14.03
C ALA A 301 6.54 -7.63 -12.84
N LEU A 302 6.04 -6.96 -11.79
CA LEU A 302 6.77 -6.90 -10.51
C LEU A 302 6.87 -8.34 -9.99
N ARG A 303 8.01 -9.00 -10.23
CA ARG A 303 8.27 -10.30 -9.63
C ARG A 303 8.60 -10.08 -8.16
N ASP A 304 7.93 -10.83 -7.30
CA ASP A 304 8.39 -11.03 -5.92
C ASP A 304 9.80 -11.64 -6.00
N ASP A 305 10.82 -10.88 -5.59
CA ASP A 305 12.19 -11.36 -5.38
C ASP A 305 12.25 -12.26 -4.12
N GLN A 306 11.37 -13.25 -4.02
CA GLN A 306 11.37 -14.25 -2.94
C GLN A 306 12.07 -15.56 -3.32
N GLU A 307 12.78 -15.61 -4.46
CA GLU A 307 13.65 -16.75 -4.77
C GLU A 307 15.10 -16.30 -5.00
N ARG A 308 15.79 -15.99 -3.88
CA ARG A 308 17.26 -16.19 -3.76
C ARG A 308 17.68 -16.32 -2.30
#